data_3b0e8a418beed6632074bd9c0afa7fbc
#
_entry.id   3b0e8a418beed6632074bd9c0afa7fbc
#
_cell.length_a   1.000
_cell.length_b   1.000
_cell.length_c   1.000
_cell.angle_alpha   90.00
_cell.angle_beta   90.00
_cell.angle_gamma   90.00
#
_symmetry.space_group_name_H-M   'P 1'
#
loop_
_entity.id
_entity.type
_entity.pdbx_description
1 polymer ?
#
loop_
_entity_poly.entity_id
_entity_poly.type
_entity_poly.pdbx_seq_one_letter_code
_entity_poly.pdbx_strand_id
1 'polypeptide(L)' 'MDIIERIKHMEALYDRAVQTGIIPPELLAYYEGGQWLLDYQADERGELPPDLRRGVLSQDGLWNLLT' A
#
# COMPACT_ATOMS: atom_id res chain seq x y z
N MET A 1 7.06 -2.84 13.53
CA MET A 1 7.46 -2.69 12.11
C MET A 1 7.45 -1.21 11.78
N ASP A 2 8.53 -0.69 11.22
CA ASP A 2 8.54 0.72 10.87
C ASP A 2 7.76 0.95 9.56
N ILE A 3 7.52 2.22 9.24
CA ILE A 3 6.69 2.58 8.09
C ILE A 3 7.28 2.09 6.77
N ILE A 4 8.60 2.14 6.62
CA ILE A 4 9.25 1.72 5.37
C ILE A 4 9.09 0.21 5.17
N GLU A 5 9.32 -0.58 6.21
CA GLU A 5 9.17 -2.03 6.14
C GLU A 5 7.70 -2.41 5.91
N ARG A 6 6.78 -1.70 6.55
CA ARG A 6 5.36 -1.93 6.35
C ARG A 6 4.95 -1.68 4.91
N ILE A 7 5.42 -0.58 4.32
CA ILE A 7 5.09 -0.25 2.93
C ILE A 7 5.69 -1.28 1.98
N LYS A 8 6.93 -1.72 2.22
CA LYS A 8 7.54 -2.77 1.40
C LYS A 8 6.75 -4.06 1.46
N HIS A 9 6.29 -4.44 2.64
CA HIS A 9 5.49 -5.65 2.82
C HIS A 9 4.15 -5.53 2.07
N MET A 10 3.48 -4.41 2.23
CA MET A 10 2.20 -4.18 1.57
C MET A 10 2.35 -4.05 0.07
N GLU A 11 3.46 -3.48 -0.41
CA GLU A 11 3.76 -3.40 -1.84
C GLU A 11 3.90 -4.79 -2.45
N ALA A 12 4.55 -5.71 -1.74
CA ALA A 12 4.67 -7.08 -2.21
C ALA A 12 3.30 -7.76 -2.29
N LEU A 13 2.43 -7.53 -1.31
CA LEU A 13 1.06 -8.06 -1.34
C LEU A 13 0.25 -7.44 -2.48
N TYR A 14 0.42 -6.15 -2.70
CA TYR A 14 -0.26 -5.45 -3.78
C TYR A 14 0.16 -5.99 -5.15
N ASP A 15 1.47 -6.16 -5.37
CA ASP A 15 1.97 -6.72 -6.62
C ASP A 15 1.40 -8.11 -6.88
N ARG A 16 1.35 -8.94 -5.84
CA ARG A 16 0.79 -10.29 -5.96
C ARG A 16 -0.70 -10.23 -6.29
N ALA A 17 -1.44 -9.34 -5.65
CA ALA A 17 -2.87 -9.19 -5.89
C ALA A 17 -3.14 -8.76 -7.34
N VAL A 18 -2.32 -7.86 -7.88
CA VAL A 18 -2.45 -7.44 -9.28
C VAL A 18 -2.22 -8.62 -10.23
N GLN A 19 -1.23 -9.47 -9.91
CA GLN A 19 -0.88 -10.60 -10.76
C GLN A 19 -1.91 -11.71 -10.71
N THR A 20 -2.49 -11.98 -9.55
CA THR A 20 -3.38 -13.12 -9.34
C THR A 20 -4.86 -12.77 -9.36
N GLY A 21 -5.20 -11.50 -9.17
CA GLY A 21 -6.58 -11.06 -9.01
C GLY A 21 -7.17 -11.40 -7.65
N ILE A 22 -6.37 -11.92 -6.72
CA ILE A 22 -6.82 -12.31 -5.38
C ILE A 22 -6.27 -11.30 -4.39
N ILE A 23 -7.16 -10.70 -3.59
CA ILE A 23 -6.78 -9.69 -2.60
C ILE A 23 -6.57 -10.37 -1.26
N PRO A 24 -5.32 -10.35 -0.71
CA PRO A 24 -5.06 -10.93 0.61
C PRO A 24 -5.85 -10.18 1.69
N PRO A 25 -6.37 -10.88 2.69
CA PRO A 25 -7.07 -10.22 3.80
C PRO A 25 -6.23 -9.16 4.51
N GLU A 26 -4.92 -9.37 4.58
CA GLU A 26 -4.01 -8.43 5.20
C GLU A 26 -3.98 -7.10 4.46
N LEU A 27 -3.99 -7.13 3.13
CA LEU A 27 -3.99 -5.92 2.32
C LEU A 27 -5.31 -5.16 2.50
N LEU A 28 -6.42 -5.87 2.52
CA LEU A 28 -7.72 -5.26 2.73
C LEU A 28 -7.80 -4.61 4.11
N ALA A 29 -7.32 -5.30 5.14
CA ALA A 29 -7.30 -4.75 6.51
C ALA A 29 -6.42 -3.51 6.59
N TYR A 30 -5.30 -3.50 5.90
CA TYR A 30 -4.42 -2.35 5.84
C TYR A 30 -5.15 -1.12 5.30
N TYR A 31 -5.88 -1.30 4.21
CA TYR A 31 -6.63 -0.22 3.57
C TYR A 31 -7.80 0.25 4.45
N GLU A 32 -8.61 -0.68 4.94
CA GLU A 32 -9.83 -0.36 5.68
C GLU A 32 -9.55 0.11 7.12
N GLY A 33 -8.45 -0.34 7.70
CA GLY A 33 -8.10 -0.01 9.08
C GLY A 33 -7.52 1.38 9.28
N GLY A 34 -7.32 2.15 8.21
CA GLY A 34 -6.80 3.51 8.31
C GLY A 34 -5.28 3.61 8.26
N GLN A 35 -4.56 2.50 8.35
CA GLN A 35 -3.11 2.54 8.29
C GLN A 35 -2.62 2.98 6.91
N TRP A 36 -3.33 2.58 5.86
CA TRP A 36 -3.03 3.03 4.50
C TRP A 36 -3.09 4.55 4.40
N LEU A 37 -4.12 5.15 4.99
CA LEU A 37 -4.28 6.60 4.92
C LEU A 37 -3.14 7.33 5.61
N LEU A 38 -2.69 6.83 6.77
CA LEU A 38 -1.56 7.42 7.47
C LEU A 38 -0.28 7.33 6.65
N ASP A 39 -0.05 6.20 6.00
CA ASP A 39 1.12 6.02 5.16
C ASP A 39 1.05 6.87 3.90
N TYR A 40 -0.14 7.01 3.31
CA TYR A 40 -0.38 7.88 2.17
C TYR A 40 -0.07 9.34 2.52
N GLN A 41 -0.52 9.79 3.69
CA GLN A 41 -0.25 11.15 4.14
C GLN A 41 1.24 11.39 4.39
N ALA A 42 1.95 10.38 4.91
CA ALA A 42 3.41 10.49 5.08
C ALA A 42 4.11 10.64 3.74
N ASP A 43 3.65 9.93 2.71
CA ASP A 43 4.18 10.05 1.36
C ASP A 43 3.94 11.46 0.80
N GLU A 44 2.74 12.00 1.00
CA GLU A 44 2.43 13.36 0.54
C GLU A 44 3.30 14.42 1.21
N ARG A 45 3.69 14.20 2.48
CA ARG A 45 4.56 15.11 3.19
C ARG A 45 6.03 14.96 2.81
N GLY A 46 6.35 14.01 1.92
CA GLY A 46 7.73 13.79 1.50
C GLY A 46 8.58 13.10 2.54
N GLU A 47 7.97 12.35 3.46
CA GLU A 47 8.69 11.69 4.56
C GLU A 47 9.29 10.35 4.16
N LEU A 48 8.99 9.86 2.96
CA LEU A 48 9.47 8.55 2.50
C LEU A 48 10.63 8.69 1.52
N PRO A 49 11.54 7.70 1.47
CA PRO A 49 12.66 7.75 0.52
C PRO A 49 12.16 7.80 -0.93
N PRO A 50 12.83 8.56 -1.80
CA PRO A 50 12.38 8.70 -3.19
C PRO A 50 12.49 7.42 -4.02
N ASP A 51 13.34 6.48 -3.61
CA ASP A 51 13.52 5.21 -4.30
C ASP A 51 12.61 4.10 -3.79
N LEU A 52 11.77 4.39 -2.80
CA LEU A 52 10.83 3.41 -2.26
C LEU A 52 9.68 3.20 -3.25
N ARG A 53 9.42 1.94 -3.58
CA ARG A 53 8.27 1.60 -4.41
C ARG A 53 7.01 1.82 -3.60
N ARG A 54 6.06 2.54 -4.16
CA ARG A 54 4.86 2.96 -3.46
C ARG A 54 3.59 2.80 -4.30
N GLY A 55 3.54 1.77 -5.15
CA GLY A 55 2.35 1.48 -5.93
C GLY A 55 1.14 1.25 -5.05
N VAL A 56 1.35 0.60 -3.89
CA VAL A 56 0.27 0.34 -2.93
C VAL A 56 -0.29 1.65 -2.36
N LEU A 57 0.48 2.73 -2.35
CA LEU A 57 0.03 4.03 -1.88
C LEU A 57 -0.63 4.85 -2.99
N SER A 58 -0.67 4.34 -4.22
CA SER A 58 -1.40 4.99 -5.30
C SER A 58 -2.90 4.85 -5.04
N GLN A 59 -3.58 5.97 -4.90
CA GLN A 59 -5.01 5.99 -4.63
C GLN A 59 -5.79 5.28 -5.74
N ASP A 60 -5.46 5.58 -6.99
CA ASP A 60 -6.14 4.98 -8.13
C ASP A 60 -5.82 3.49 -8.27
N GLY A 61 -4.56 3.10 -8.04
CA GLY A 61 -4.16 1.71 -8.17
C GLY A 61 -4.86 0.80 -7.18
N LEU A 62 -4.89 1.21 -5.90
CA LEU A 62 -5.54 0.40 -4.88
C LEU A 62 -7.06 0.42 -5.06
N TRP A 63 -7.65 1.56 -5.39
CA TRP A 63 -9.07 1.68 -5.67
C TRP A 63 -9.51 0.74 -6.79
N ASN A 64 -8.78 0.75 -7.90
CA ASN A 64 -9.09 -0.12 -9.04
C ASN A 64 -8.96 -1.59 -8.68
N LEU A 65 -8.01 -1.95 -7.84
CA LEU A 65 -7.83 -3.33 -7.42
C LEU A 65 -8.99 -3.80 -6.55
N LEU A 66 -9.50 -2.93 -5.64
CA LEU A 66 -10.52 -3.29 -4.67
C LEU A 66 -11.95 -3.18 -5.20
N THR A 67 -12.14 -2.50 -6.32
CA THR A 67 -13.46 -2.37 -6.94
C THR A 67 -13.55 -3.12 -8.26
#